data_d3e1e10771561e69e340b7f4af0247dd
#
_entry.id   d3e1e10771561e69e340b7f4af0247dd
#
_cell.length_a   1.000
_cell.length_b   1.000
_cell.length_c   1.000
_cell.angle_alpha   90.00
_cell.angle_beta   90.00
_cell.angle_gamma   90.00
#
_symmetry.space_group_name_H-M   'P 1'
#
loop_
_entity.id
_entity.type
_entity.pdbx_description
1 polymer ?
#
loop_
_entity_poly.entity_id
_entity_poly.type
_entity_poly.pdbx_seq_one_letter_code
_entity_poly.pdbx_strand_id
1 'polypeptide(L)'
;GNLIVSGGIIGGPDSDMHINGKVYASFIRNANLISNGDVIANQIVNSDISCNNRVIVLEGKGVIIGGNIKALNGIWAKSIGAISESKTTIIVGRDAEADALFKNIVATIKTNREEINKYITLLGAEYFNDPKAFIQRIPENKREAIKNILKKVTNLVKETAELEEKRKQMSEEFEKLSNSSVSSM
;
A
#
# COMPACT_ATOMS: atom_id res chain seq x y z
N GLY A 1 -0.16 12.69 18.94
CA GLY A 1 -0.76 12.46 20.27
C GLY A 1 -1.73 11.28 20.26
N ASN A 2 -2.21 10.88 21.44
CA ASN A 2 -3.16 9.79 21.58
C ASN A 2 -4.60 10.28 21.31
N LEU A 3 -5.43 9.39 20.78
CA LEU A 3 -6.87 9.59 20.65
C LEU A 3 -7.59 8.74 21.71
N ILE A 4 -8.31 9.38 22.62
CA ILE A 4 -9.07 8.71 23.67
C ILE A 4 -10.53 9.11 23.50
N VAL A 5 -11.40 8.13 23.22
CA VAL A 5 -12.83 8.33 23.02
C VAL A 5 -13.57 7.45 24.00
N SER A 6 -14.32 8.04 24.94
CA SER A 6 -15.13 7.28 25.91
C SER A 6 -16.30 6.52 25.26
N GLY A 7 -16.75 6.97 24.10
CA GLY A 7 -17.73 6.28 23.26
C GLY A 7 -17.07 5.49 22.15
N GLY A 8 -17.63 5.54 20.94
CA GLY A 8 -17.13 4.83 19.76
C GLY A 8 -16.63 5.75 18.67
N ILE A 9 -15.85 5.18 17.76
CA ILE A 9 -15.43 5.79 16.51
C ILE A 9 -16.32 5.20 15.41
N ILE A 10 -17.01 6.08 14.69
CA ILE A 10 -17.81 5.70 13.51
C ILE A 10 -17.25 6.49 12.32
N GLY A 11 -16.72 5.77 11.34
CA GLY A 11 -16.21 6.37 10.12
C GLY A 11 -17.29 6.57 9.06
N GLY A 12 -16.97 7.38 8.07
CA GLY A 12 -17.76 7.56 6.85
C GLY A 12 -16.97 7.07 5.63
N PRO A 13 -17.60 7.02 4.44
CA PRO A 13 -17.01 6.42 3.24
C PRO A 13 -15.65 7.00 2.82
N ASP A 14 -15.37 8.27 3.14
CA ASP A 14 -14.16 8.98 2.70
C ASP A 14 -13.36 9.55 3.89
N SER A 15 -13.52 8.98 5.10
CA SER A 15 -12.87 9.51 6.29
C SER A 15 -11.66 8.65 6.69
N ASP A 16 -10.48 9.08 6.27
CA ASP A 16 -9.20 8.52 6.73
C ASP A 16 -8.75 9.21 8.00
N MET A 17 -8.50 8.44 9.05
CA MET A 17 -8.00 8.94 10.33
C MET A 17 -6.54 8.53 10.52
N HIS A 18 -5.65 9.52 10.69
CA HIS A 18 -4.23 9.31 10.97
C HIS A 18 -3.91 9.77 12.39
N ILE A 19 -3.53 8.85 13.26
CA ILE A 19 -3.23 9.09 14.67
C ILE A 19 -1.76 8.76 14.95
N ASN A 20 -0.98 9.77 15.35
CA ASN A 20 0.45 9.60 15.68
C ASN A 20 0.69 8.99 17.07
N GLY A 21 -0.27 8.31 17.66
CA GLY A 21 -0.20 7.71 18.98
C GLY A 21 -1.20 6.58 19.15
N LYS A 22 -1.51 6.27 20.41
CA LYS A 22 -2.47 5.22 20.75
C LYS A 22 -3.91 5.67 20.53
N VAL A 23 -4.77 4.71 20.19
CA VAL A 23 -6.21 4.90 20.07
C VAL A 23 -6.93 4.05 21.11
N TYR A 24 -7.83 4.68 21.87
CA TYR A 24 -8.71 4.02 22.83
C TYR A 24 -10.17 4.36 22.48
N ALA A 25 -11.01 3.36 22.25
CA ALA A 25 -12.43 3.55 21.99
C ALA A 25 -13.25 2.36 22.51
N SER A 26 -14.50 2.58 22.89
CA SER A 26 -15.40 1.46 23.23
C SER A 26 -15.71 0.61 22.02
N PHE A 27 -15.85 1.20 20.84
CA PHE A 27 -16.01 0.47 19.58
C PHE A 27 -15.47 1.29 18.39
N ILE A 28 -15.10 0.57 17.32
CA ILE A 28 -14.70 1.18 16.04
C ILE A 28 -15.57 0.52 14.97
N ARG A 29 -16.26 1.32 14.17
CA ARG A 29 -17.17 0.82 13.13
C ARG A 29 -17.07 1.63 11.85
N ASN A 30 -17.04 0.93 10.70
CA ASN A 30 -17.00 1.52 9.35
C ASN A 30 -15.93 2.60 9.21
N ALA A 31 -14.79 2.42 9.87
CA ALA A 31 -13.74 3.43 9.96
C ALA A 31 -12.47 2.97 9.22
N ASN A 32 -11.79 3.92 8.59
CA ASN A 32 -10.44 3.74 8.07
C ASN A 32 -9.46 4.47 9.02
N LEU A 33 -8.60 3.71 9.72
CA LEU A 33 -7.77 4.20 10.79
C LEU A 33 -6.33 3.74 10.62
N ILE A 34 -5.41 4.70 10.63
CA ILE A 34 -3.97 4.47 10.69
C ILE A 34 -3.45 4.98 12.02
N SER A 35 -2.76 4.15 12.80
CA SER A 35 -2.23 4.49 14.11
C SER A 35 -0.77 4.07 14.23
N ASN A 36 0.08 4.98 14.74
CA ASN A 36 1.47 4.67 15.04
C ASN A 36 1.66 4.01 16.42
N GLY A 37 0.62 3.99 17.26
CA GLY A 37 0.60 3.30 18.55
C GLY A 37 -0.39 2.13 18.59
N ASP A 38 -0.70 1.65 19.80
CA ASP A 38 -1.71 0.60 19.99
C ASP A 38 -3.11 1.09 19.60
N VAL A 39 -3.92 0.20 19.06
CA VAL A 39 -5.37 0.40 18.90
C VAL A 39 -6.07 -0.53 19.88
N ILE A 40 -6.81 0.06 20.85
CA ILE A 40 -7.47 -0.66 21.92
C ILE A 40 -8.98 -0.37 21.83
N ALA A 41 -9.77 -1.41 21.67
CA ALA A 41 -11.23 -1.29 21.58
C ALA A 41 -11.92 -2.53 22.18
N ASN A 42 -13.22 -2.40 22.52
CA ASN A 42 -14.01 -3.54 22.96
C ASN A 42 -14.69 -4.29 21.78
N GLN A 43 -14.77 -3.60 20.63
CA GLN A 43 -15.33 -4.16 19.41
C GLN A 43 -14.83 -3.41 18.18
N ILE A 44 -14.50 -4.14 17.10
CA ILE A 44 -14.17 -3.58 15.80
C ILE A 44 -15.08 -4.23 14.75
N VAL A 45 -15.78 -3.40 13.94
CA VAL A 45 -16.76 -3.90 12.94
C VAL A 45 -16.56 -3.16 11.61
N ASN A 46 -16.42 -3.93 10.52
CA ASN A 46 -16.35 -3.44 9.15
C ASN A 46 -15.37 -2.26 8.99
N SER A 47 -14.18 -2.40 9.57
CA SER A 47 -13.20 -1.31 9.63
C SER A 47 -11.87 -1.74 9.04
N ASP A 48 -11.19 -0.81 8.37
CA ASP A 48 -9.84 -0.98 7.87
C ASP A 48 -8.87 -0.29 8.83
N ILE A 49 -8.12 -1.09 9.59
CA ILE A 49 -7.20 -0.61 10.61
C ILE A 49 -5.78 -1.00 10.25
N SER A 50 -4.88 -0.02 10.22
CA SER A 50 -3.45 -0.21 10.09
C SER A 50 -2.74 0.34 11.33
N CYS A 51 -2.07 -0.52 12.08
CA CYS A 51 -1.49 -0.21 13.37
C CYS A 51 0.00 -0.59 13.40
N ASN A 52 0.87 0.38 13.69
CA ASN A 52 2.31 0.14 13.78
C ASN A 52 2.75 -0.48 15.12
N ASN A 53 1.80 -0.88 15.97
CA ASN A 53 2.08 -1.62 17.18
C ASN A 53 1.06 -2.77 17.34
N ARG A 54 0.16 -2.74 18.28
CA ARG A 54 -0.76 -3.83 18.64
C ARG A 54 -2.21 -3.41 18.48
N VAL A 55 -3.05 -4.33 18.02
CA VAL A 55 -4.50 -4.21 18.09
C VAL A 55 -5.01 -5.11 19.22
N ILE A 56 -5.69 -4.52 20.22
CA ILE A 56 -6.12 -5.21 21.44
C ILE A 56 -7.62 -5.05 21.59
N VAL A 57 -8.35 -6.16 21.47
CA VAL A 57 -9.82 -6.22 21.53
C VAL A 57 -10.22 -7.33 22.53
N LEU A 58 -9.84 -7.14 23.80
CA LEU A 58 -10.01 -8.15 24.84
C LEU A 58 -11.12 -7.83 25.83
N GLU A 59 -11.59 -6.59 25.90
CA GLU A 59 -12.65 -6.18 26.82
C GLU A 59 -14.04 -6.19 26.17
N GLY A 60 -15.09 -6.08 26.97
CA GLY A 60 -16.47 -6.09 26.50
C GLY A 60 -16.78 -7.32 25.65
N LYS A 61 -17.28 -7.11 24.43
CA LYS A 61 -17.53 -8.19 23.45
C LYS A 61 -16.25 -8.85 22.97
N GLY A 62 -15.16 -8.13 22.88
CA GLY A 62 -13.86 -8.65 22.48
C GLY A 62 -13.82 -9.16 21.03
N VAL A 63 -14.61 -8.58 20.12
CA VAL A 63 -14.85 -9.14 18.79
C VAL A 63 -14.36 -8.24 17.66
N ILE A 64 -13.75 -8.86 16.64
CA ILE A 64 -13.41 -8.22 15.37
C ILE A 64 -14.23 -8.88 14.26
N ILE A 65 -15.06 -8.12 13.54
CA ILE A 65 -15.94 -8.62 12.48
C ILE A 65 -15.84 -7.75 11.25
N GLY A 66 -15.50 -8.33 10.10
CA GLY A 66 -15.41 -7.64 8.81
C GLY A 66 -14.26 -6.62 8.72
N GLY A 67 -13.83 -6.33 7.50
CA GLY A 67 -12.77 -5.39 7.20
C GLY A 67 -11.37 -5.97 7.27
N ASN A 68 -10.35 -5.11 7.21
CA ASN A 68 -8.93 -5.50 7.15
C ASN A 68 -8.19 -4.94 8.36
N ILE A 69 -7.69 -5.81 9.22
CA ILE A 69 -6.95 -5.41 10.42
C ILE A 69 -5.49 -5.79 10.25
N LYS A 70 -4.64 -4.78 10.28
CA LYS A 70 -3.18 -4.94 10.18
C LYS A 70 -2.52 -4.43 11.44
N ALA A 71 -1.60 -5.20 12.00
CA ALA A 71 -0.80 -4.78 13.14
C ALA A 71 0.64 -5.30 13.02
N LEU A 72 1.61 -4.46 13.37
CA LEU A 72 3.02 -4.86 13.31
C LEU A 72 3.36 -5.90 14.38
N ASN A 73 2.95 -5.66 15.63
CA ASN A 73 3.38 -6.44 16.78
C ASN A 73 2.34 -7.44 17.32
N GLY A 74 1.17 -7.54 16.68
CA GLY A 74 0.17 -8.55 17.02
C GLY A 74 -1.24 -8.03 17.14
N ILE A 75 -2.19 -8.99 17.11
CA ILE A 75 -3.63 -8.74 17.25
C ILE A 75 -4.18 -9.71 18.30
N TRP A 76 -4.82 -9.17 19.32
CA TRP A 76 -5.46 -9.92 20.38
C TRP A 76 -6.96 -9.64 20.39
N ALA A 77 -7.76 -10.66 20.29
CA ALA A 77 -9.22 -10.58 20.38
C ALA A 77 -9.78 -11.86 21.01
N LYS A 78 -10.95 -11.78 21.65
CA LYS A 78 -11.66 -12.97 22.13
C LYS A 78 -12.25 -13.77 20.97
N SER A 79 -12.68 -13.08 19.91
CA SER A 79 -13.24 -13.71 18.71
C SER A 79 -12.93 -12.86 17.47
N ILE A 80 -12.63 -13.54 16.36
CA ILE A 80 -12.34 -12.92 15.06
C ILE A 80 -13.25 -13.57 14.02
N GLY A 81 -13.95 -12.74 13.24
CA GLY A 81 -14.94 -13.16 12.26
C GLY A 81 -16.33 -13.31 12.87
N ALA A 82 -17.29 -13.61 12.02
CA ALA A 82 -18.66 -13.95 12.37
C ALA A 82 -19.19 -14.99 11.38
N ILE A 83 -20.25 -15.67 11.76
CA ILE A 83 -20.98 -16.60 10.88
C ILE A 83 -21.64 -15.87 9.69
N SER A 84 -21.86 -14.55 9.85
CA SER A 84 -22.33 -13.68 8.77
C SER A 84 -21.23 -13.48 7.71
N GLU A 85 -21.62 -13.23 6.47
CA GLU A 85 -20.76 -13.18 5.27
C GLU A 85 -19.67 -12.06 5.24
N SER A 86 -19.50 -11.28 6.30
CA SER A 86 -18.51 -10.21 6.37
C SER A 86 -17.09 -10.78 6.45
N LYS A 87 -16.35 -10.70 5.34
CA LYS A 87 -14.95 -11.14 5.28
C LYS A 87 -14.09 -10.33 6.26
N THR A 88 -13.40 -11.01 7.15
CA THR A 88 -12.41 -10.43 8.07
C THR A 88 -11.02 -10.87 7.62
N THR A 89 -10.14 -9.90 7.33
CA THR A 89 -8.74 -10.15 6.97
C THR A 89 -7.83 -9.69 8.11
N ILE A 90 -6.95 -10.56 8.55
CA ILE A 90 -5.99 -10.29 9.62
C ILE A 90 -4.58 -10.39 9.05
N ILE A 91 -3.77 -9.35 9.28
CA ILE A 91 -2.36 -9.30 8.86
C ILE A 91 -1.52 -8.85 10.04
N VAL A 92 -0.53 -9.64 10.40
CA VAL A 92 0.42 -9.33 11.48
C VAL A 92 1.84 -9.31 10.94
N GLY A 93 2.68 -8.43 11.49
CA GLY A 93 4.08 -8.30 11.11
C GLY A 93 4.34 -7.39 9.90
N ARG A 94 3.39 -6.54 9.51
CA ARG A 94 3.54 -5.55 8.42
C ARG A 94 3.37 -4.13 8.93
N ASP A 95 4.36 -3.29 8.61
CA ASP A 95 4.31 -1.86 8.83
C ASP A 95 3.33 -1.20 7.84
N ALA A 96 2.42 -0.38 8.34
CA ALA A 96 1.44 0.32 7.52
C ALA A 96 2.09 1.32 6.54
N GLU A 97 3.18 1.98 6.94
CA GLU A 97 3.92 2.91 6.08
C GLU A 97 4.66 2.15 4.97
N ALA A 98 5.28 1.01 5.32
CA ALA A 98 5.92 0.12 4.35
C ALA A 98 4.90 -0.46 3.34
N ASP A 99 3.72 -0.85 3.80
CA ASP A 99 2.62 -1.31 2.92
C ASP A 99 2.15 -0.20 1.97
N ALA A 100 1.99 1.03 2.47
CA ALA A 100 1.59 2.17 1.65
C ALA A 100 2.67 2.53 0.61
N LEU A 101 3.93 2.53 1.03
CA LEU A 101 5.07 2.75 0.13
C LEU A 101 5.13 1.67 -0.97
N PHE A 102 4.97 0.40 -0.60
CA PHE A 102 4.96 -0.71 -1.55
C PHE A 102 3.85 -0.56 -2.60
N LYS A 103 2.62 -0.23 -2.18
CA LYS A 103 1.49 0.03 -3.08
C LYS A 103 1.78 1.19 -4.03
N ASN A 104 2.36 2.27 -3.52
CA ASN A 104 2.70 3.44 -4.33
C ASN A 104 3.77 3.09 -5.38
N ILE A 105 4.81 2.36 -5.01
CA ILE A 105 5.83 1.86 -5.93
C ILE A 105 5.19 1.02 -7.06
N VAL A 106 4.31 0.08 -6.72
CA VAL A 106 3.62 -0.77 -7.71
C VAL A 106 2.76 0.06 -8.65
N ALA A 107 2.02 1.04 -8.14
CA ALA A 107 1.21 1.95 -8.96
C ALA A 107 2.06 2.80 -9.90
N THR A 108 3.18 3.36 -9.41
CA THR A 108 4.10 4.16 -10.22
C THR A 108 4.75 3.34 -11.33
N ILE A 109 5.21 2.11 -11.05
CA ILE A 109 5.75 1.20 -12.05
C ILE A 109 4.73 0.95 -13.17
N LYS A 110 3.46 0.72 -12.81
CA LYS A 110 2.39 0.51 -13.79
C LYS A 110 2.20 1.74 -14.68
N THR A 111 2.10 2.91 -14.09
CA THR A 111 1.93 4.18 -14.83
C THR A 111 3.12 4.45 -15.76
N ASN A 112 4.35 4.27 -15.28
CA ASN A 112 5.55 4.46 -16.07
C ASN A 112 5.59 3.50 -17.27
N ARG A 113 5.24 2.23 -17.08
CA ARG A 113 5.17 1.22 -18.17
C ARG A 113 4.12 1.59 -19.21
N GLU A 114 2.95 2.07 -18.80
CA GLU A 114 1.91 2.54 -19.72
C GLU A 114 2.38 3.76 -20.52
N GLU A 115 3.08 4.69 -19.88
CA GLU A 115 3.64 5.87 -20.55
C GLU A 115 4.78 5.49 -21.51
N ILE A 116 5.70 4.61 -21.13
CA ILE A 116 6.73 4.06 -22.01
C ILE A 116 6.11 3.41 -23.23
N ASN A 117 5.08 2.58 -23.08
CA ASN A 117 4.39 1.92 -24.18
C ASN A 117 3.74 2.92 -25.15
N LYS A 118 3.17 4.01 -24.66
CA LYS A 118 2.65 5.10 -25.50
C LYS A 118 3.75 5.73 -26.35
N TYR A 119 4.92 6.02 -25.77
CA TYR A 119 6.05 6.57 -26.53
C TYR A 119 6.64 5.58 -27.52
N ILE A 120 6.75 4.29 -27.16
CA ILE A 120 7.18 3.22 -28.06
C ILE A 120 6.25 3.15 -29.27
N THR A 121 4.95 3.19 -29.06
CA THR A 121 3.96 3.19 -30.14
C THR A 121 4.07 4.43 -31.01
N LEU A 122 4.33 5.61 -30.46
CA LEU A 122 4.53 6.84 -31.21
C LEU A 122 5.81 6.84 -32.06
N LEU A 123 6.89 6.21 -31.58
CA LEU A 123 8.15 6.12 -32.31
C LEU A 123 8.05 5.09 -33.46
N GLY A 124 7.20 4.07 -33.32
CA GLY A 124 6.99 3.04 -34.32
C GLY A 124 8.13 2.03 -34.44
N ALA A 125 7.89 0.95 -35.18
CA ALA A 125 8.85 -0.14 -35.35
C ALA A 125 10.14 0.30 -36.07
N GLU A 126 10.09 1.32 -36.93
CA GLU A 126 11.25 1.81 -37.68
C GLU A 126 12.37 2.32 -36.78
N TYR A 127 12.01 2.97 -35.64
CA TYR A 127 13.00 3.43 -34.67
C TYR A 127 13.79 2.26 -34.06
N PHE A 128 13.12 1.17 -33.76
CA PHE A 128 13.76 0.01 -33.11
C PHE A 128 14.63 -0.82 -34.05
N ASN A 129 14.31 -0.78 -35.34
CA ASN A 129 15.10 -1.49 -36.35
C ASN A 129 16.43 -0.77 -36.68
N ASP A 130 16.40 0.54 -36.86
CA ASP A 130 17.58 1.37 -37.07
C ASP A 130 17.38 2.81 -36.52
N PRO A 131 17.75 3.06 -35.24
CA PRO A 131 17.57 4.36 -34.60
C PRO A 131 18.33 5.49 -35.31
N LYS A 132 19.51 5.18 -35.90
CA LYS A 132 20.32 6.20 -36.58
C LYS A 132 19.69 6.63 -37.90
N ALA A 133 19.31 5.69 -38.74
CA ALA A 133 18.62 5.96 -39.99
C ALA A 133 17.27 6.64 -39.77
N PHE A 134 16.53 6.23 -38.74
CA PHE A 134 15.27 6.88 -38.35
C PHE A 134 15.48 8.37 -38.04
N ILE A 135 16.45 8.73 -37.17
CA ILE A 135 16.71 10.13 -36.81
C ILE A 135 17.14 10.95 -38.01
N GLN A 136 17.90 10.39 -38.95
CA GLN A 136 18.33 11.10 -40.17
C GLN A 136 17.17 11.40 -41.12
N ARG A 137 16.16 10.53 -41.19
CA ARG A 137 14.96 10.72 -42.06
C ARG A 137 13.95 11.72 -41.49
N ILE A 138 14.03 12.04 -40.20
CA ILE A 138 13.09 12.97 -39.59
C ILE A 138 13.37 14.40 -40.06
N PRO A 139 12.32 15.14 -40.46
CA PRO A 139 12.41 16.56 -40.75
C PRO A 139 13.02 17.34 -39.58
N GLU A 140 13.85 18.32 -39.90
CA GLU A 140 14.65 19.08 -38.92
C GLU A 140 13.78 19.72 -37.82
N ASN A 141 12.60 20.21 -38.17
CA ASN A 141 11.64 20.80 -37.25
C ASN A 141 11.04 19.79 -36.25
N LYS A 142 11.15 18.48 -36.46
CA LYS A 142 10.65 17.43 -35.56
C LYS A 142 11.75 16.74 -34.75
N ARG A 143 13.04 16.94 -35.09
CA ARG A 143 14.16 16.26 -34.43
C ARG A 143 14.26 16.60 -32.95
N GLU A 144 14.04 17.85 -32.57
CA GLU A 144 14.10 18.25 -31.17
C GLU A 144 12.96 17.61 -30.34
N ALA A 145 11.75 17.55 -30.87
CA ALA A 145 10.64 16.89 -30.22
C ALA A 145 10.92 15.39 -29.98
N ILE A 146 11.50 14.70 -30.96
CA ILE A 146 11.85 13.27 -30.84
C ILE A 146 13.00 13.07 -29.85
N LYS A 147 14.02 13.93 -29.83
CA LYS A 147 15.07 13.86 -28.81
C LYS A 147 14.49 14.00 -27.38
N ASN A 148 13.54 14.89 -27.20
CA ASN A 148 12.87 15.09 -25.91
C ASN A 148 12.06 13.83 -25.51
N ILE A 149 11.35 13.21 -26.46
CA ILE A 149 10.65 11.92 -26.23
C ILE A 149 11.64 10.84 -25.82
N LEU A 150 12.75 10.68 -26.56
CA LEU A 150 13.76 9.67 -26.26
C LEU A 150 14.39 9.88 -24.88
N LYS A 151 14.73 11.12 -24.52
CA LYS A 151 15.23 11.46 -23.20
C LYS A 151 14.22 11.10 -22.10
N LYS A 152 12.94 11.39 -22.33
CA LYS A 152 11.86 11.08 -21.39
C LYS A 152 11.71 9.57 -21.22
N VAL A 153 11.69 8.81 -22.31
CA VAL A 153 11.63 7.33 -22.27
C VAL A 153 12.82 6.75 -21.51
N THR A 154 14.04 7.24 -21.79
CA THR A 154 15.24 6.78 -21.07
C THR A 154 15.15 7.04 -19.57
N ASN A 155 14.65 8.20 -19.16
CA ASN A 155 14.46 8.52 -17.75
C ASN A 155 13.40 7.64 -17.11
N LEU A 156 12.25 7.42 -17.77
CA LEU A 156 11.18 6.54 -17.27
C LEU A 156 11.65 5.09 -17.14
N VAL A 157 12.42 4.59 -18.11
CA VAL A 157 13.00 3.23 -18.05
C VAL A 157 13.93 3.09 -16.85
N LYS A 158 14.82 4.07 -16.63
CA LYS A 158 15.74 4.07 -15.50
C LYS A 158 15.00 4.11 -14.17
N GLU A 159 14.06 5.04 -14.02
CA GLU A 159 13.23 5.16 -12.81
C GLU A 159 12.43 3.88 -12.54
N THR A 160 11.85 3.28 -13.59
CA THR A 160 11.11 2.03 -13.45
C THR A 160 12.01 0.89 -12.97
N ALA A 161 13.23 0.78 -13.48
CA ALA A 161 14.18 -0.24 -13.05
C ALA A 161 14.59 -0.06 -11.57
N GLU A 162 14.83 1.18 -11.14
CA GLU A 162 15.14 1.50 -9.74
C GLU A 162 13.95 1.14 -8.81
N LEU A 163 12.73 1.45 -9.23
CA LEU A 163 11.51 1.11 -8.48
C LEU A 163 11.25 -0.40 -8.45
N GLU A 164 11.54 -1.14 -9.50
CA GLU A 164 11.42 -2.60 -9.53
C GLU A 164 12.40 -3.28 -8.57
N GLU A 165 13.64 -2.79 -8.51
CA GLU A 165 14.62 -3.29 -7.54
C GLU A 165 14.17 -3.02 -6.11
N LYS A 166 13.70 -1.79 -5.83
CA LYS A 166 13.16 -1.43 -4.51
C LYS A 166 11.94 -2.28 -4.13
N ARG A 167 11.03 -2.53 -5.08
CA ARG A 167 9.88 -3.42 -4.87
C ARG A 167 10.34 -4.84 -4.50
N LYS A 168 11.36 -5.36 -5.20
CA LYS A 168 11.91 -6.70 -4.95
C LYS A 168 12.49 -6.79 -3.55
N GLN A 169 13.32 -5.84 -3.13
CA GLN A 169 13.91 -5.78 -1.80
C GLN A 169 12.84 -5.76 -0.70
N MET A 170 11.81 -4.91 -0.85
CA MET A 170 10.70 -4.85 0.10
C MET A 170 9.90 -6.17 0.13
N SER A 171 9.72 -6.85 -1.00
CA SER A 171 9.04 -8.13 -1.05
C SER A 171 9.81 -9.22 -0.28
N GLU A 172 11.13 -9.26 -0.44
CA GLU A 172 12.02 -10.20 0.28
C GLU A 172 12.04 -9.93 1.79
N GLU A 173 12.00 -8.65 2.21
CA GLU A 173 11.88 -8.28 3.62
C GLU A 173 10.54 -8.74 4.22
N PHE A 174 9.43 -8.56 3.49
CA PHE A 174 8.12 -9.02 3.93
C PHE A 174 8.06 -10.54 4.07
N GLU A 175 8.69 -11.30 3.18
CA GLU A 175 8.77 -12.76 3.27
C GLU A 175 9.58 -13.21 4.48
N LYS A 176 10.71 -12.57 4.76
CA LYS A 176 11.54 -12.88 5.95
C LYS A 176 10.78 -12.65 7.25
N LEU A 177 10.05 -11.54 7.37
CA LEU A 177 9.21 -11.23 8.54
C LEU A 177 8.08 -12.26 8.71
N SER A 178 7.46 -12.69 7.62
CA SER A 178 6.41 -13.72 7.62
C SER A 178 6.94 -15.08 8.10
N ASN A 179 8.11 -15.48 7.67
CA ASN A 179 8.72 -16.77 8.02
C ASN A 179 9.30 -16.80 9.45
N SER A 180 9.75 -15.67 9.99
CA SER A 180 10.26 -15.57 11.36
C SER A 180 9.16 -15.69 12.42
N SER A 181 7.92 -15.35 12.10
CA SER A 181 6.79 -15.44 13.03
C SER A 181 6.22 -16.87 13.19
N VAL A 182 6.55 -17.79 12.29
CA VAL A 182 6.08 -19.19 12.34
C VAL A 182 7.00 -20.11 13.16
N SER A 183 8.23 -19.71 13.47
CA SER A 183 9.22 -20.52 14.19
C SER A 183 9.17 -20.43 15.72
N SER A 184 8.15 -19.77 16.29
CA SER A 184 8.04 -19.53 17.75
C SER A 184 6.76 -20.15 18.34
N MET A 185 6.41 -21.38 17.94
CA MET A 185 5.43 -22.22 18.63
C MET A 185 6.06 -23.53 19.05
#